data_2cd24bccd226de546a4c3b7c55097f3d
#
_entry.id   2cd24bccd226de546a4c3b7c55097f3d
#
_cell.length_a   1.000
_cell.length_b   1.000
_cell.length_c   1.000
_cell.angle_alpha   90.00
_cell.angle_beta   90.00
_cell.angle_gamma   90.00
#
_symmetry.space_group_name_H-M   'P 1'
#
loop_
_entity.id
_entity.type
_entity.pdbx_description
1 polymer ?
#
loop_
_entity_poly.entity_id
_entity_poly.type
_entity_poly.pdbx_seq_one_letter_code
_entity_poly.pdbx_strand_id
1 'polypeptide(L)'
;MMHYNKKAQQGFTLIELVIVIVITGILAITAVPKFIDLTSEAKKSVIEGVEGALNSAADMAHAKALVSNTVGGTISVAGQSITFVNGWPASESINDLMDIDTTADADISVSAPAGTGSVATYSYKGSTTCTVTYTETNNKNEKPAIVSTTSDC
;
A
#
# COMPACT_ATOMS: atom_id res chain seq x y z
N MET A 1 16.30 47.06 -49.36
CA MET A 1 15.93 47.59 -48.00
C MET A 1 14.84 46.69 -47.42
N MET A 2 15.18 45.88 -46.44
CA MET A 2 14.20 45.02 -45.73
C MET A 2 13.53 45.81 -44.61
N HIS A 3 12.24 46.04 -44.72
CA HIS A 3 11.45 46.61 -43.63
C HIS A 3 11.20 45.56 -42.58
N TYR A 4 11.87 45.67 -41.42
CA TYR A 4 11.63 44.86 -40.24
C TYR A 4 10.38 45.37 -39.54
N ASN A 5 9.28 44.62 -39.65
CA ASN A 5 8.02 44.96 -39.01
C ASN A 5 8.12 44.61 -37.48
N LYS A 6 8.38 45.59 -36.63
CA LYS A 6 8.33 45.42 -35.17
C LYS A 6 6.87 45.16 -34.77
N LYS A 7 6.54 43.89 -34.44
CA LYS A 7 5.29 43.60 -33.77
C LYS A 7 5.31 44.30 -32.40
N ALA A 8 4.32 45.17 -32.15
CA ALA A 8 4.15 45.77 -30.83
C ALA A 8 3.88 44.69 -29.79
N GLN A 9 4.75 44.59 -28.79
CA GLN A 9 4.51 43.75 -27.61
C GLN A 9 3.45 44.47 -26.78
N GLN A 10 2.27 43.86 -26.67
CA GLN A 10 1.25 44.29 -25.74
C GLN A 10 1.58 43.71 -24.37
N GLY A 11 1.79 44.55 -23.37
CA GLY A 11 2.01 44.15 -21.95
C GLY A 11 0.68 43.94 -21.27
N PHE A 12 0.66 43.09 -20.25
CA PHE A 12 -0.50 42.88 -19.37
C PHE A 12 -0.78 44.14 -18.56
N THR A 13 -2.07 44.45 -18.38
CA THR A 13 -2.48 45.54 -17.50
C THR A 13 -2.42 45.11 -16.03
N LEU A 14 -2.17 46.06 -15.12
CA LEU A 14 -2.11 45.78 -13.70
C LEU A 14 -3.46 45.22 -13.19
N ILE A 15 -4.58 45.66 -13.76
CA ILE A 15 -5.93 45.19 -13.37
C ILE A 15 -6.15 43.72 -13.78
N GLU A 16 -5.65 43.28 -14.95
CA GLU A 16 -5.74 41.91 -15.37
C GLU A 16 -4.97 41.00 -14.40
N LEU A 17 -3.78 41.42 -13.97
CA LEU A 17 -3.00 40.65 -12.98
C LEU A 17 -3.75 40.55 -11.64
N VAL A 18 -4.30 41.66 -11.14
CA VAL A 18 -5.03 41.67 -9.86
C VAL A 18 -6.26 40.77 -9.91
N ILE A 19 -7.07 40.85 -10.97
CA ILE A 19 -8.25 40.01 -11.12
C ILE A 19 -7.88 38.52 -11.14
N VAL A 20 -6.82 38.13 -11.85
CA VAL A 20 -6.37 36.73 -11.93
C VAL A 20 -5.94 36.20 -10.55
N ILE A 21 -5.14 36.98 -9.79
CA ILE A 21 -4.69 36.51 -8.48
C ILE A 21 -5.85 36.41 -7.47
N VAL A 22 -6.84 37.31 -7.54
CA VAL A 22 -8.03 37.24 -6.68
C VAL A 22 -8.89 36.04 -6.99
N ILE A 23 -9.18 35.79 -8.28
CA ILE A 23 -9.96 34.61 -8.69
C ILE A 23 -9.22 33.30 -8.32
N THR A 24 -7.92 33.21 -8.59
CA THR A 24 -7.10 32.06 -8.27
C THR A 24 -7.04 31.84 -6.74
N GLY A 25 -6.96 32.91 -5.95
CA GLY A 25 -6.97 32.83 -4.49
C GLY A 25 -8.29 32.25 -3.94
N ILE A 26 -9.44 32.68 -4.47
CA ILE A 26 -10.75 32.13 -4.06
C ILE A 26 -10.88 30.66 -4.43
N LEU A 27 -10.45 30.27 -5.65
CA LEU A 27 -10.49 28.88 -6.11
C LEU A 27 -9.55 27.99 -5.31
N ALA A 28 -8.37 28.48 -4.92
CA ALA A 28 -7.40 27.73 -4.14
C ALA A 28 -7.97 27.27 -2.77
N ILE A 29 -8.71 28.14 -2.07
CA ILE A 29 -9.32 27.85 -0.77
C ILE A 29 -10.30 26.66 -0.85
N THR A 30 -11.01 26.53 -1.95
CA THR A 30 -12.00 25.44 -2.15
C THR A 30 -11.39 24.15 -2.68
N ALA A 31 -10.25 24.21 -3.37
CA ALA A 31 -9.60 23.05 -4.00
C ALA A 31 -8.74 22.24 -3.02
N VAL A 32 -8.00 22.92 -2.14
CA VAL A 32 -7.05 22.27 -1.22
C VAL A 32 -7.68 21.16 -0.36
N PRO A 33 -8.83 21.33 0.32
CA PRO A 33 -9.44 20.25 1.12
C PRO A 33 -9.73 19.00 0.30
N LYS A 34 -10.24 19.17 -0.93
CA LYS A 34 -10.57 18.04 -1.82
C LYS A 34 -9.36 17.17 -2.18
N PHE A 35 -8.18 17.78 -2.38
CA PHE A 35 -6.96 17.03 -2.68
C PHE A 35 -6.44 16.26 -1.48
N ILE A 36 -6.60 16.77 -0.26
CA ILE A 36 -6.20 16.08 0.97
C ILE A 36 -7.04 14.82 1.16
N ASP A 37 -8.37 14.90 0.99
CA ASP A 37 -9.26 13.75 1.10
C ASP A 37 -8.93 12.66 0.07
N LEU A 38 -8.64 13.03 -1.18
CA LEU A 38 -8.25 12.08 -2.24
C LEU A 38 -6.94 11.34 -1.91
N THR A 39 -6.01 12.01 -1.23
CA THR A 39 -4.74 11.38 -0.82
C THR A 39 -4.98 10.33 0.26
N SER A 40 -5.83 10.59 1.23
CA SER A 40 -6.21 9.64 2.27
C SER A 40 -6.93 8.42 1.70
N GLU A 41 -7.90 8.62 0.82
CA GLU A 41 -8.59 7.53 0.13
C GLU A 41 -7.64 6.68 -0.72
N ALA A 42 -6.66 7.30 -1.38
CA ALA A 42 -5.65 6.56 -2.15
C ALA A 42 -4.78 5.67 -1.26
N LYS A 43 -4.31 6.17 -0.11
CA LYS A 43 -3.52 5.38 0.86
C LYS A 43 -4.33 4.22 1.43
N LYS A 44 -5.59 4.48 1.79
CA LYS A 44 -6.51 3.45 2.26
C LYS A 44 -6.66 2.34 1.22
N SER A 45 -6.90 2.69 -0.05
CA SER A 45 -7.02 1.72 -1.14
C SER A 45 -5.76 0.88 -1.33
N VAL A 46 -4.57 1.45 -1.11
CA VAL A 46 -3.30 0.70 -1.15
C VAL A 46 -3.27 -0.35 -0.04
N ILE A 47 -3.60 0.00 1.20
CA ILE A 47 -3.62 -0.93 2.34
C ILE A 47 -4.69 -2.02 2.17
N GLU A 48 -5.88 -1.69 1.67
CA GLU A 48 -6.92 -2.66 1.32
C GLU A 48 -6.46 -3.61 0.20
N GLY A 49 -5.68 -3.11 -0.76
CA GLY A 49 -5.03 -3.93 -1.79
C GLY A 49 -4.04 -4.94 -1.20
N VAL A 50 -3.21 -4.51 -0.23
CA VAL A 50 -2.29 -5.40 0.50
C VAL A 50 -3.07 -6.45 1.31
N GLU A 51 -4.18 -6.09 1.96
CA GLU A 51 -5.06 -7.04 2.65
C GLU A 51 -5.61 -8.11 1.69
N GLY A 52 -6.05 -7.71 0.50
CA GLY A 52 -6.49 -8.63 -0.55
C GLY A 52 -5.39 -9.57 -1.03
N ALA A 53 -4.17 -9.05 -1.21
CA ALA A 53 -3.01 -9.84 -1.59
C ALA A 53 -2.62 -10.86 -0.51
N LEU A 54 -2.61 -10.45 0.77
CA LEU A 54 -2.36 -11.34 1.91
C LEU A 54 -3.38 -12.48 2.00
N ASN A 55 -4.67 -12.17 1.83
CA ASN A 55 -5.71 -13.20 1.82
C ASN A 55 -5.50 -14.20 0.69
N SER A 56 -5.21 -13.73 -0.52
CA SER A 56 -4.98 -14.58 -1.69
C SER A 56 -3.72 -15.43 -1.54
N ALA A 57 -2.63 -14.85 -1.06
CA ALA A 57 -1.35 -15.55 -0.83
C ALA A 57 -1.51 -16.64 0.24
N ALA A 58 -2.17 -16.32 1.35
CA ALA A 58 -2.43 -17.27 2.42
C ALA A 58 -3.27 -18.47 1.95
N ASP A 59 -4.36 -18.21 1.23
CA ASP A 59 -5.26 -19.26 0.72
C ASP A 59 -4.55 -20.14 -0.33
N MET A 60 -3.76 -19.54 -1.24
CA MET A 60 -2.97 -20.29 -2.22
C MET A 60 -1.93 -21.18 -1.55
N ALA A 61 -1.20 -20.64 -0.58
CA ALA A 61 -0.20 -21.39 0.16
C ALA A 61 -0.85 -22.53 0.97
N HIS A 62 -1.96 -22.27 1.65
CA HIS A 62 -2.71 -23.27 2.39
C HIS A 62 -3.20 -24.42 1.47
N ALA A 63 -3.74 -24.09 0.30
CA ALA A 63 -4.13 -25.11 -0.68
C ALA A 63 -2.93 -26.00 -1.08
N LYS A 64 -1.74 -25.41 -1.26
CA LYS A 64 -0.51 -26.17 -1.53
C LYS A 64 -0.11 -27.05 -0.36
N ALA A 65 -0.22 -26.56 0.88
CA ALA A 65 0.05 -27.33 2.09
C ALA A 65 -0.86 -28.55 2.20
N LEU A 66 -2.15 -28.39 1.92
CA LEU A 66 -3.12 -29.51 1.89
C LEU A 66 -2.76 -30.57 0.87
N VAL A 67 -2.42 -30.18 -0.37
CA VAL A 67 -2.01 -31.11 -1.43
C VAL A 67 -0.71 -31.85 -1.05
N SER A 68 0.21 -31.15 -0.37
CA SER A 68 1.49 -31.73 0.07
C SER A 68 1.38 -32.47 1.41
N ASN A 69 0.20 -32.51 2.02
CA ASN A 69 -0.06 -33.06 3.36
C ASN A 69 0.91 -32.50 4.43
N THR A 70 1.21 -31.19 4.32
CA THR A 70 2.16 -30.47 5.18
C THR A 70 1.41 -29.63 6.18
N VAL A 71 1.67 -29.85 7.48
CA VAL A 71 1.10 -29.05 8.56
C VAL A 71 2.10 -28.03 9.09
N GLY A 72 3.38 -28.31 8.98
CA GLY A 72 4.49 -27.47 9.43
C GLY A 72 5.77 -27.78 8.67
N GLY A 73 6.78 -26.90 8.81
CA GLY A 73 8.05 -27.01 8.07
C GLY A 73 8.01 -26.21 6.77
N THR A 74 9.00 -26.41 5.92
CA THR A 74 9.24 -25.59 4.74
C THR A 74 8.96 -26.39 3.46
N ILE A 75 8.15 -25.83 2.56
CA ILE A 75 7.90 -26.38 1.22
C ILE A 75 8.02 -25.28 0.15
N SER A 76 8.24 -25.71 -1.10
CA SER A 76 8.28 -24.77 -2.23
C SER A 76 6.86 -24.43 -2.71
N VAL A 77 6.54 -23.15 -2.73
CA VAL A 77 5.30 -22.58 -3.27
C VAL A 77 5.68 -21.52 -4.30
N ALA A 78 5.19 -21.64 -5.52
CA ALA A 78 5.51 -20.73 -6.62
C ALA A 78 7.01 -20.46 -6.84
N GLY A 79 7.88 -21.45 -6.49
CA GLY A 79 9.33 -21.33 -6.61
C GLY A 79 10.03 -20.72 -5.38
N GLN A 80 9.27 -20.20 -4.41
CA GLN A 80 9.79 -19.66 -3.15
C GLN A 80 9.75 -20.72 -2.04
N SER A 81 10.67 -20.61 -1.08
CA SER A 81 10.78 -21.51 0.07
C SER A 81 9.96 -20.96 1.24
N ILE A 82 8.77 -21.48 1.46
CA ILE A 82 7.80 -20.97 2.41
C ILE A 82 7.74 -21.86 3.64
N THR A 83 7.90 -21.26 4.82
CA THR A 83 7.70 -21.91 6.12
C THR A 83 6.22 -21.93 6.47
N PHE A 84 5.75 -23.07 6.99
CA PHE A 84 4.36 -23.28 7.37
C PHE A 84 4.22 -23.53 8.86
N VAL A 85 3.18 -22.94 9.44
CA VAL A 85 2.74 -23.16 10.80
C VAL A 85 1.26 -23.52 10.76
N ASN A 86 0.91 -24.70 11.32
CA ASN A 86 -0.47 -25.19 11.31
C ASN A 86 -1.15 -25.29 9.93
N GLY A 87 -0.36 -25.50 8.86
CA GLY A 87 -0.85 -25.59 7.48
C GLY A 87 -1.04 -24.24 6.79
N TRP A 88 -0.65 -23.14 7.43
CA TRP A 88 -0.69 -21.78 6.89
C TRP A 88 0.72 -21.21 6.80
N PRO A 89 1.00 -20.27 5.87
CA PRO A 89 2.32 -19.67 5.79
C PRO A 89 2.66 -18.88 7.05
N ALA A 90 3.91 -19.00 7.49
CA ALA A 90 4.43 -18.23 8.60
C ALA A 90 4.53 -16.74 8.25
N SER A 91 4.41 -15.87 9.26
CA SER A 91 4.44 -14.42 9.09
C SER A 91 5.74 -13.92 8.43
N GLU A 92 6.85 -14.60 8.69
CA GLU A 92 8.16 -14.27 8.15
C GLU A 92 8.31 -14.58 6.66
N SER A 93 7.51 -15.52 6.11
CA SER A 93 7.65 -16.01 4.73
C SER A 93 6.45 -15.67 3.83
N ILE A 94 5.35 -15.16 4.37
CA ILE A 94 4.18 -14.83 3.54
C ILE A 94 4.47 -13.70 2.54
N ASN A 95 5.39 -12.78 2.88
CA ASN A 95 5.81 -11.71 1.99
C ASN A 95 6.41 -12.23 0.67
N ASP A 96 7.09 -13.37 0.71
CA ASP A 96 7.75 -13.97 -0.46
C ASP A 96 6.74 -14.52 -1.50
N LEU A 97 5.46 -14.61 -1.11
CA LEU A 97 4.36 -15.02 -2.00
C LEU A 97 3.62 -13.83 -2.63
N MET A 98 3.95 -12.62 -2.21
CA MET A 98 3.32 -11.40 -2.70
C MET A 98 4.28 -10.61 -3.58
N ASP A 99 3.79 -10.08 -4.69
CA ASP A 99 4.54 -9.16 -5.55
C ASP A 99 4.34 -7.72 -5.06
N ILE A 100 4.84 -7.46 -3.84
CA ILE A 100 4.76 -6.14 -3.21
C ILE A 100 6.18 -5.64 -2.97
N ASP A 101 6.47 -4.42 -3.45
CA ASP A 101 7.73 -3.76 -3.16
C ASP A 101 7.73 -3.30 -1.68
N THR A 102 8.66 -3.87 -0.91
CA THR A 102 8.88 -3.56 0.50
C THR A 102 10.29 -3.05 0.77
N THR A 103 10.98 -2.56 -0.27
CA THR A 103 12.30 -1.95 -0.14
C THR A 103 12.26 -0.65 0.70
N ALA A 104 13.41 -0.16 1.11
CA ALA A 104 13.48 1.01 2.00
C ALA A 104 12.82 2.28 1.44
N ASP A 105 12.74 2.39 0.11
CA ASP A 105 12.12 3.54 -0.58
C ASP A 105 10.68 3.29 -1.02
N ALA A 106 10.14 2.08 -0.76
CA ALA A 106 8.77 1.72 -1.14
C ALA A 106 7.72 2.40 -0.27
N ASP A 107 6.50 2.50 -0.80
CA ASP A 107 5.36 3.02 -0.04
C ASP A 107 4.90 2.06 1.06
N ILE A 108 5.17 0.75 0.94
CA ILE A 108 4.85 -0.26 1.95
C ILE A 108 6.11 -0.71 2.65
N SER A 109 6.14 -0.56 3.96
CA SER A 109 7.13 -1.16 4.84
C SER A 109 6.57 -2.38 5.54
N VAL A 110 7.40 -3.42 5.72
CA VAL A 110 7.01 -4.66 6.38
C VAL A 110 7.86 -4.91 7.62
N SER A 111 7.23 -5.38 8.68
CA SER A 111 7.87 -5.96 9.86
C SER A 111 7.27 -7.35 10.07
N ALA A 112 8.04 -8.39 9.84
CA ALA A 112 7.61 -9.78 9.91
C ALA A 112 8.57 -10.59 10.78
N PRO A 113 8.43 -10.56 12.12
CA PRO A 113 9.26 -11.32 13.03
C PRO A 113 9.01 -12.82 12.89
N ALA A 114 10.06 -13.61 13.09
CA ALA A 114 9.97 -15.08 13.14
C ALA A 114 9.45 -15.55 14.49
N GLY A 115 8.72 -16.67 14.49
CA GLY A 115 8.25 -17.35 15.71
C GLY A 115 6.75 -17.68 15.67
N THR A 116 6.35 -18.71 16.42
CA THR A 116 4.95 -19.14 16.46
C THR A 116 4.05 -18.06 17.07
N GLY A 117 2.95 -17.75 16.41
CA GLY A 117 2.02 -16.71 16.81
C GLY A 117 2.50 -15.30 16.48
N SER A 118 3.51 -15.19 15.61
CA SER A 118 4.05 -13.91 15.15
C SER A 118 3.06 -13.12 14.30
N VAL A 119 3.27 -11.82 14.23
CA VAL A 119 2.44 -10.89 13.47
C VAL A 119 3.30 -10.17 12.44
N ALA A 120 3.03 -10.39 11.16
CA ALA A 120 3.57 -9.53 10.12
C ALA A 120 2.71 -8.27 10.00
N THR A 121 3.35 -7.11 10.05
CA THR A 121 2.69 -5.81 9.93
C THR A 121 3.19 -5.11 8.67
N TYR A 122 2.27 -4.77 7.81
CA TYR A 122 2.49 -3.97 6.61
C TYR A 122 1.94 -2.57 6.86
N SER A 123 2.76 -1.55 6.68
CA SER A 123 2.36 -0.17 6.97
C SER A 123 2.67 0.76 5.80
N TYR A 124 1.79 1.71 5.53
CA TYR A 124 2.05 2.75 4.56
C TYR A 124 3.07 3.75 5.12
N LYS A 125 4.26 3.79 4.50
CA LYS A 125 5.38 4.69 4.91
C LYS A 125 5.66 4.68 6.42
N GLY A 126 5.56 3.52 7.07
CA GLY A 126 5.81 3.38 8.51
C GLY A 126 4.73 3.97 9.43
N SER A 127 3.54 4.29 8.89
CA SER A 127 2.39 4.72 9.69
C SER A 127 1.97 3.63 10.67
N THR A 128 1.52 4.03 11.86
CA THR A 128 0.95 3.10 12.87
C THR A 128 -0.57 2.97 12.76
N THR A 129 -1.23 3.82 11.98
CA THR A 129 -2.69 3.91 11.83
C THR A 129 -3.17 3.60 10.41
N CYS A 130 -2.22 3.36 9.49
CA CYS A 130 -2.45 2.93 8.11
C CYS A 130 -1.71 1.62 7.86
N THR A 131 -2.27 0.52 8.38
CA THR A 131 -1.60 -0.79 8.45
C THR A 131 -2.53 -1.93 8.10
N VAL A 132 -1.95 -3.06 7.68
CA VAL A 132 -2.60 -4.37 7.72
C VAL A 132 -1.70 -5.35 8.44
N THR A 133 -2.29 -6.17 9.28
CA THR A 133 -1.60 -7.20 10.06
C THR A 133 -2.01 -8.59 9.61
N TYR A 134 -1.05 -9.48 9.52
CA TYR A 134 -1.23 -10.90 9.34
C TYR A 134 -0.78 -11.59 10.61
N THR A 135 -1.70 -12.20 11.34
CA THR A 135 -1.41 -12.91 12.60
C THR A 135 -1.48 -14.41 12.37
N GLU A 136 -0.39 -15.10 12.65
CA GLU A 136 -0.34 -16.56 12.57
C GLU A 136 -1.39 -17.21 13.45
N THR A 137 -1.96 -18.32 12.97
CA THR A 137 -2.88 -19.12 13.78
C THR A 137 -2.14 -20.12 14.64
N ASN A 138 -2.63 -20.32 15.87
CA ASN A 138 -2.18 -21.39 16.77
C ASN A 138 -2.92 -22.71 16.53
N ASN A 139 -3.94 -22.73 15.68
CA ASN A 139 -4.81 -23.86 15.43
C ASN A 139 -4.79 -24.29 13.96
N LYS A 140 -4.72 -25.60 13.70
CA LYS A 140 -4.68 -26.18 12.35
C LYS A 140 -5.94 -25.91 11.51
N ASN A 141 -7.09 -25.71 12.15
CA ASN A 141 -8.38 -25.55 11.50
C ASN A 141 -8.85 -24.09 11.44
N GLU A 142 -7.98 -23.17 11.78
CA GLU A 142 -8.31 -21.75 11.84
C GLU A 142 -7.45 -20.97 10.84
N LYS A 143 -8.09 -20.10 10.07
CA LYS A 143 -7.38 -19.20 9.15
C LYS A 143 -6.62 -18.13 9.96
N PRO A 144 -5.42 -17.74 9.55
CA PRO A 144 -4.73 -16.57 10.10
C PRO A 144 -5.61 -15.34 10.07
N ALA A 145 -5.54 -14.52 11.12
CA ALA A 145 -6.28 -13.28 11.18
C ALA A 145 -5.56 -12.21 10.34
N ILE A 146 -6.29 -11.63 9.38
CA ILE A 146 -5.81 -10.53 8.55
C ILE A 146 -6.72 -9.34 8.85
N VAL A 147 -6.14 -8.25 9.38
CA VAL A 147 -6.90 -7.09 9.84
C VAL A 147 -6.25 -5.81 9.36
N SER A 148 -7.01 -4.97 8.67
CA SER A 148 -6.58 -3.64 8.27
C SER A 148 -7.03 -2.56 9.25
N THR A 149 -6.17 -1.56 9.46
CA THR A 149 -6.46 -0.34 10.21
C THR A 149 -6.20 0.84 9.29
N THR A 150 -7.25 1.59 8.99
CA THR A 150 -7.22 2.67 8.00
C THR A 150 -7.76 4.00 8.54
N SER A 151 -7.75 4.17 9.88
CA SER A 151 -8.37 5.31 10.55
C SER A 151 -7.73 6.66 10.19
N ASP A 152 -6.43 6.66 9.91
CA ASP A 152 -5.65 7.87 9.59
C ASP A 152 -4.71 7.62 8.39
N CYS A 153 -5.22 6.94 7.35
CA CYS A 153 -4.54 6.90 6.09
C CYS A 153 -4.63 8.26 5.41
#